data_9ffd3626369ca3fc3e1f6f141920655f
#
_entry.id   9ffd3626369ca3fc3e1f6f141920655f
#
_cell.length_a   1.000
_cell.length_b   1.000
_cell.length_c   1.000
_cell.angle_alpha   90.00
_cell.angle_beta   90.00
_cell.angle_gamma   90.00
#
_symmetry.space_group_name_H-M   'P 1'
#
loop_
_entity.id
_entity.type
_entity.pdbx_description
1 polymer ?
#
loop_
_entity_poly.entity_id
_entity_poly.type
_entity_poly.pdbx_seq_one_letter_code
_entity_poly.pdbx_strand_id
1 'polypeptide(L)'
;MDPRFIRNFAIIAHIDHGKSTLSDRLLELTGSLTQREMQAQVLDAMDLERERGITIKAHTVRMMYTASDGNLYQLNLIDTPGHVDFSYEVSRSLASCEGALLVVDASQGVEAQTLANAYLAIAGGLEILPVINKIDLPSADIARTKAMIEKSVGLPADDAVCVSAKTGLNVADILEAVVHLVPQPKGDPQGPLQALIFDSWFDPYKGVIILARIINGRLRKNDKIKVMSNGRQFEVDSLGVMTPKPVVLEELSAGEVGFFVATIKNVADTKVGDTITHVDRPCAEALPGFEDIKSMVFAGLYTVDSHEHGMLRDALEKLRLNDASFNFEPESSVALGFGFRCGFLGLLHLEIIQERLEREYNLDLITTAPGVQYKLSMTDGSTLIVDNPSRWPDPSEIEQIEEPVILAKILTNEEYVGGILKLVEDKRGRQQNIEYVSETRVMLTYELPLNEIVLDFYDKLKSVSRGYASLDYQLAGSWISPMVKMDILIGGDPVDALSIIVHRDAAYDRGKALVEKMRELIPRQMFEVAIQAAIGSKVIARSTVTAIRKNVIAKCYGGDISRKRKLLDKQKEGKKRMKRIGKVDIPQEAFLAVLKVGEE
;
A
#
# COMPACT_ATOMS: atom_id res chain seq x y z
N MET A 1 -19.19 17.84 24.46
CA MET A 1 -20.61 17.45 24.27
C MET A 1 -20.94 16.30 25.22
N ASP A 2 -22.24 16.05 25.56
CA ASP A 2 -22.60 14.85 26.36
C ASP A 2 -22.35 13.59 25.51
N PRO A 3 -21.62 12.57 26.02
CA PRO A 3 -21.31 11.35 25.27
C PRO A 3 -22.54 10.63 24.71
N ARG A 4 -23.70 10.78 25.31
CA ARG A 4 -24.97 10.20 24.80
C ARG A 4 -25.33 10.65 23.39
N PHE A 5 -24.90 11.84 23.01
CA PHE A 5 -25.16 12.43 21.69
C PHE A 5 -23.93 12.40 20.76
N ILE A 6 -22.95 11.56 21.05
CA ILE A 6 -21.78 11.34 20.18
C ILE A 6 -21.91 9.98 19.50
N ARG A 7 -21.56 9.92 18.21
CA ARG A 7 -21.43 8.68 17.43
C ARG A 7 -20.13 8.72 16.66
N ASN A 8 -19.30 7.71 16.87
CA ASN A 8 -18.06 7.56 16.13
C ASN A 8 -18.18 6.34 15.22
N PHE A 9 -18.04 6.54 13.94
CA PHE A 9 -18.19 5.47 12.97
C PHE A 9 -17.23 5.62 11.80
N ALA A 10 -16.82 4.49 11.26
CA ALA A 10 -16.00 4.41 10.05
C ALA A 10 -16.86 4.02 8.84
N ILE A 11 -16.39 4.34 7.65
CA ILE A 11 -16.92 3.77 6.41
C ILE A 11 -15.92 2.77 5.87
N ILE A 12 -16.33 1.52 5.73
CA ILE A 12 -15.57 0.42 5.13
C ILE A 12 -16.25 -0.03 3.84
N ALA A 13 -15.48 -0.17 2.79
CA ALA A 13 -15.99 -0.55 1.47
C ALA A 13 -14.89 -1.18 0.62
N HIS A 14 -15.27 -1.93 -0.40
CA HIS A 14 -14.37 -2.27 -1.49
C HIS A 14 -14.12 -1.04 -2.37
N ILE A 15 -13.03 -1.09 -3.16
CA ILE A 15 -12.73 -0.07 -4.18
C ILE A 15 -13.93 0.05 -5.12
N ASP A 16 -14.27 1.25 -5.53
CA ASP A 16 -15.39 1.58 -6.42
C ASP A 16 -16.80 1.27 -5.90
N HIS A 17 -17.01 0.83 -4.65
CA HIS A 17 -18.34 0.68 -4.07
C HIS A 17 -19.03 2.02 -3.72
N GLY A 18 -18.34 3.14 -3.91
CA GLY A 18 -18.88 4.49 -3.77
C GLY A 18 -18.71 5.09 -2.38
N LYS A 19 -17.69 4.67 -1.64
CA LYS A 19 -17.34 5.18 -0.30
C LYS A 19 -17.19 6.70 -0.28
N SER A 20 -16.29 7.27 -1.07
CA SER A 20 -16.00 8.72 -1.10
C SER A 20 -17.22 9.53 -1.55
N THR A 21 -18.00 9.02 -2.51
CA THR A 21 -19.27 9.66 -2.93
C THR A 21 -20.30 9.67 -1.80
N LEU A 22 -20.35 8.59 -1.00
CA LEU A 22 -21.26 8.53 0.16
C LEU A 22 -20.79 9.50 1.24
N SER A 23 -19.52 9.56 1.55
CA SER A 23 -18.92 10.52 2.49
C SER A 23 -19.26 11.96 2.10
N ASP A 24 -19.14 12.33 0.82
CA ASP A 24 -19.51 13.66 0.32
C ASP A 24 -20.99 13.97 0.56
N ARG A 25 -21.89 12.99 0.34
CA ARG A 25 -23.32 13.18 0.58
C ARG A 25 -23.68 13.35 2.06
N LEU A 26 -23.00 12.62 2.95
CA LEU A 26 -23.18 12.80 4.40
C LEU A 26 -22.73 14.20 4.85
N LEU A 27 -21.63 14.72 4.30
CA LEU A 27 -21.15 16.08 4.56
C LEU A 27 -22.11 17.16 4.04
N GLU A 28 -22.70 16.93 2.86
CA GLU A 28 -23.70 17.84 2.28
C GLU A 28 -24.96 17.89 3.14
N LEU A 29 -25.54 16.74 3.51
CA LEU A 29 -26.77 16.64 4.29
C LEU A 29 -26.64 17.24 5.69
N THR A 30 -25.46 17.12 6.30
CA THR A 30 -25.19 17.69 7.62
C THR A 30 -24.78 19.18 7.57
N GLY A 31 -24.72 19.78 6.36
CA GLY A 31 -24.33 21.18 6.18
C GLY A 31 -22.88 21.46 6.58
N SER A 32 -22.03 20.43 6.68
CA SER A 32 -20.60 20.55 7.01
C SER A 32 -19.83 21.21 5.89
N LEU A 33 -20.38 21.20 4.68
CA LEU A 33 -19.86 21.89 3.49
C LEU A 33 -20.97 22.69 2.81
N THR A 34 -20.64 23.88 2.34
CA THR A 34 -21.53 24.68 1.51
C THR A 34 -21.49 24.16 0.06
N GLN A 35 -22.57 24.34 -0.70
CA GLN A 35 -22.62 23.95 -2.12
C GLN A 35 -21.49 24.53 -2.98
N ARG A 36 -20.88 25.67 -2.56
CA ARG A 36 -19.74 26.29 -3.25
C ARG A 36 -18.42 25.65 -2.92
N GLU A 37 -18.31 24.99 -1.76
CA GLU A 37 -17.12 24.29 -1.30
C GLU A 37 -17.12 22.82 -1.70
N MET A 38 -18.28 22.29 -2.15
CA MET A 38 -18.42 20.93 -2.63
C MET A 38 -17.59 20.73 -3.91
N GLN A 39 -16.55 19.95 -3.79
CA GLN A 39 -15.82 19.33 -4.88
C GLN A 39 -16.07 17.83 -4.81
N ALA A 40 -15.95 17.11 -5.90
CA ALA A 40 -16.02 15.67 -5.85
C ALA A 40 -14.87 15.11 -4.98
N GLN A 41 -15.17 14.16 -4.11
CA GLN A 41 -14.20 13.50 -3.23
C GLN A 41 -13.47 14.50 -2.30
N VAL A 42 -14.24 15.28 -1.56
CA VAL A 42 -13.70 16.35 -0.67
C VAL A 42 -12.74 15.81 0.39
N LEU A 43 -12.97 14.57 0.87
CA LEU A 43 -12.12 13.94 1.87
C LEU A 43 -10.83 13.36 1.27
N ASP A 44 -10.81 13.04 -0.02
CA ASP A 44 -9.61 12.61 -0.72
C ASP A 44 -8.72 13.85 -0.97
N ALA A 45 -7.90 14.19 0.03
CA ALA A 45 -7.17 15.46 0.06
C ALA A 45 -5.97 15.50 -0.91
N MET A 46 -5.42 14.34 -1.27
CA MET A 46 -4.30 14.22 -2.19
C MET A 46 -4.81 14.17 -3.63
N ASP A 47 -4.11 14.85 -4.55
CA ASP A 47 -4.41 14.74 -5.98
C ASP A 47 -4.32 13.29 -6.47
N LEU A 48 -3.41 12.54 -5.90
CA LEU A 48 -3.18 11.12 -6.19
C LEU A 48 -4.39 10.24 -5.81
N GLU A 49 -5.05 10.52 -4.68
CA GLU A 49 -6.28 9.83 -4.26
C GLU A 49 -7.39 10.03 -5.28
N ARG A 50 -7.57 11.29 -5.74
CA ARG A 50 -8.59 11.66 -6.74
C ARG A 50 -8.31 11.07 -8.12
N GLU A 51 -7.06 11.08 -8.56
CA GLU A 51 -6.65 10.53 -9.85
C GLU A 51 -6.83 9.00 -9.91
N ARG A 52 -6.46 8.32 -8.82
CA ARG A 52 -6.56 6.85 -8.73
C ARG A 52 -7.93 6.34 -8.25
N GLY A 53 -8.79 7.23 -7.75
CA GLY A 53 -10.11 6.88 -7.21
C GLY A 53 -10.06 6.03 -5.94
N ILE A 54 -8.97 6.14 -5.16
CA ILE A 54 -8.77 5.37 -3.92
C ILE A 54 -8.41 6.31 -2.77
N THR A 55 -8.93 6.04 -1.59
CA THR A 55 -8.48 6.69 -0.36
C THR A 55 -7.18 6.01 0.09
N ILE A 56 -6.13 6.79 0.29
CA ILE A 56 -4.82 6.33 0.73
C ILE A 56 -4.68 6.51 2.24
N LYS A 57 -5.08 7.68 2.74
CA LYS A 57 -5.00 8.03 4.15
C LYS A 57 -6.38 8.19 4.78
N ALA A 58 -6.54 7.73 6.02
CA ALA A 58 -7.78 7.91 6.75
C ALA A 58 -8.03 9.39 7.06
N HIS A 59 -9.25 9.87 6.85
CA HIS A 59 -9.67 11.23 7.16
C HIS A 59 -10.78 11.23 8.18
N THR A 60 -10.67 12.12 9.17
CA THR A 60 -11.66 12.27 10.23
C THR A 60 -12.42 13.57 10.06
N VAL A 61 -13.75 13.51 10.14
CA VAL A 61 -14.60 14.69 10.05
C VAL A 61 -15.68 14.66 11.13
N ARG A 62 -15.82 15.77 11.84
CA ARG A 62 -16.95 16.01 12.74
C ARG A 62 -18.09 16.65 11.98
N MET A 63 -19.29 16.07 12.07
CA MET A 63 -20.55 16.56 11.54
C MET A 63 -21.53 16.83 12.68
N MET A 64 -22.40 17.81 12.53
CA MET A 64 -23.49 18.07 13.46
C MET A 64 -24.81 17.74 12.77
N TYR A 65 -25.63 16.88 13.37
CA TYR A 65 -26.88 16.40 12.78
C TYR A 65 -28.02 16.50 13.79
N THR A 66 -29.12 17.11 13.38
CA THR A 66 -30.37 17.11 14.16
C THR A 66 -31.22 15.94 13.69
N ALA A 67 -31.34 14.93 14.55
CA ALA A 67 -32.06 13.70 14.22
C ALA A 67 -33.59 13.87 14.34
N SER A 68 -34.32 12.86 13.89
CA SER A 68 -35.79 12.82 13.93
C SER A 68 -36.37 12.91 15.34
N ASP A 69 -35.59 12.55 16.36
CA ASP A 69 -35.95 12.70 17.78
C ASP A 69 -35.84 14.16 18.31
N GLY A 70 -35.40 15.09 17.44
CA GLY A 70 -35.22 16.50 17.75
C GLY A 70 -33.92 16.85 18.51
N ASN A 71 -33.07 15.87 18.81
CA ASN A 71 -31.79 16.09 19.46
C ASN A 71 -30.68 16.38 18.45
N LEU A 72 -29.69 17.17 18.89
CA LEU A 72 -28.51 17.47 18.11
C LEU A 72 -27.40 16.46 18.45
N TYR A 73 -26.97 15.68 17.45
CA TYR A 73 -25.92 14.70 17.56
C TYR A 73 -24.62 15.19 16.94
N GLN A 74 -23.51 14.81 17.56
CA GLN A 74 -22.17 14.93 17.01
C GLN A 74 -21.77 13.60 16.38
N LEU A 75 -21.62 13.61 15.08
CA LEU A 75 -21.24 12.46 14.28
C LEU A 75 -19.78 12.61 13.87
N ASN A 76 -18.91 11.73 14.32
CA ASN A 76 -17.51 11.70 13.93
C ASN A 76 -17.34 10.58 12.90
N LEU A 77 -17.18 10.96 11.65
CA LEU A 77 -16.89 10.05 10.55
C LEU A 77 -15.39 9.86 10.41
N ILE A 78 -14.94 8.62 10.31
CA ILE A 78 -13.59 8.27 9.90
C ILE A 78 -13.67 7.56 8.55
N ASP A 79 -13.20 8.24 7.49
CA ASP A 79 -13.12 7.68 6.15
C ASP A 79 -11.87 6.82 6.04
N THR A 80 -12.00 5.53 5.68
CA THR A 80 -10.91 4.56 5.70
C THR A 80 -10.47 4.15 4.30
N PRO A 81 -9.19 3.79 4.08
CA PRO A 81 -8.77 3.18 2.83
C PRO A 81 -9.52 1.88 2.54
N GLY A 82 -9.70 1.56 1.25
CA GLY A 82 -10.36 0.32 0.82
C GLY A 82 -9.40 -0.78 0.37
N HIS A 83 -8.11 -0.48 0.15
CA HIS A 83 -7.15 -1.41 -0.42
C HIS A 83 -6.41 -2.24 0.65
N VAL A 84 -6.08 -3.51 0.30
CA VAL A 84 -5.41 -4.45 1.22
C VAL A 84 -4.08 -3.93 1.78
N ASP A 85 -3.28 -3.23 0.98
CA ASP A 85 -2.01 -2.65 1.40
C ASP A 85 -2.17 -1.67 2.58
N PHE A 86 -3.36 -1.07 2.75
CA PHE A 86 -3.68 -0.13 3.82
C PHE A 86 -4.54 -0.72 4.93
N SER A 87 -4.62 -2.04 5.05
CA SER A 87 -5.39 -2.73 6.11
C SER A 87 -5.01 -2.26 7.53
N TYR A 88 -3.76 -1.86 7.71
CA TYR A 88 -3.28 -1.28 8.95
C TYR A 88 -3.93 0.09 9.27
N GLU A 89 -4.08 0.98 8.29
CA GLU A 89 -4.80 2.24 8.42
C GLU A 89 -6.27 2.00 8.79
N VAL A 90 -6.88 0.98 8.18
CA VAL A 90 -8.26 0.56 8.50
C VAL A 90 -8.36 0.11 9.95
N SER A 91 -7.47 -0.76 10.41
CA SER A 91 -7.45 -1.28 11.79
C SER A 91 -7.35 -0.16 12.84
N ARG A 92 -6.46 0.82 12.61
CA ARG A 92 -6.30 1.99 13.49
C ARG A 92 -7.56 2.87 13.54
N SER A 93 -8.16 3.11 12.38
CA SER A 93 -9.36 3.90 12.24
C SER A 93 -10.54 3.25 12.98
N LEU A 94 -10.70 1.94 12.80
CA LEU A 94 -11.74 1.15 13.48
C LEU A 94 -11.60 1.19 15.00
N ALA A 95 -10.37 1.15 15.53
CA ALA A 95 -10.12 1.22 16.98
C ALA A 95 -10.59 2.55 17.62
N SER A 96 -10.86 3.57 16.81
CA SER A 96 -11.35 4.88 17.27
C SER A 96 -12.88 5.03 17.13
N CYS A 97 -13.59 3.96 16.73
CA CYS A 97 -15.02 3.95 16.44
C CYS A 97 -15.79 2.97 17.34
N GLU A 98 -17.09 3.21 17.48
CA GLU A 98 -18.06 2.28 18.04
C GLU A 98 -18.89 1.58 16.97
N GLY A 99 -18.91 2.10 15.74
CA GLY A 99 -19.64 1.49 14.62
C GLY A 99 -18.90 1.61 13.30
N ALA A 100 -19.39 0.85 12.31
CA ALA A 100 -18.89 0.92 10.94
C ALA A 100 -20.03 0.77 9.93
N LEU A 101 -20.04 1.61 8.89
CA LEU A 101 -20.90 1.44 7.73
C LEU A 101 -20.21 0.49 6.75
N LEU A 102 -20.80 -0.68 6.50
CA LEU A 102 -20.34 -1.64 5.51
C LEU A 102 -21.03 -1.35 4.17
N VAL A 103 -20.34 -0.62 3.29
CA VAL A 103 -20.92 -0.21 1.99
C VAL A 103 -20.66 -1.28 0.94
N VAL A 104 -21.75 -1.79 0.38
CA VAL A 104 -21.74 -2.84 -0.66
C VAL A 104 -22.46 -2.34 -1.90
N ASP A 105 -21.85 -2.50 -3.06
CA ASP A 105 -22.46 -2.19 -4.36
C ASP A 105 -23.56 -3.20 -4.68
N ALA A 106 -24.77 -2.73 -4.96
CA ALA A 106 -25.94 -3.57 -5.29
C ALA A 106 -25.77 -4.40 -6.57
N SER A 107 -24.84 -4.01 -7.45
CA SER A 107 -24.59 -4.72 -8.71
C SER A 107 -23.46 -5.75 -8.60
N GLN A 108 -22.43 -5.45 -7.80
CA GLN A 108 -21.26 -6.30 -7.61
C GLN A 108 -21.43 -7.26 -6.42
N GLY A 109 -22.08 -6.82 -5.35
CA GLY A 109 -22.24 -7.57 -4.10
C GLY A 109 -20.96 -7.52 -3.23
N VAL A 110 -20.82 -8.53 -2.36
CA VAL A 110 -19.70 -8.62 -1.41
C VAL A 110 -18.43 -9.02 -2.15
N GLU A 111 -17.31 -8.32 -1.88
CA GLU A 111 -15.98 -8.57 -2.44
C GLU A 111 -14.98 -9.00 -1.35
N ALA A 112 -13.79 -9.52 -1.71
CA ALA A 112 -12.81 -10.05 -0.74
C ALA A 112 -12.38 -9.00 0.31
N GLN A 113 -12.12 -7.76 -0.12
CA GLN A 113 -11.77 -6.66 0.79
C GLN A 113 -12.94 -6.24 1.69
N THR A 114 -14.18 -6.35 1.19
CA THR A 114 -15.38 -6.12 2.01
C THR A 114 -15.41 -7.10 3.19
N LEU A 115 -15.14 -8.38 2.94
CA LEU A 115 -15.06 -9.41 3.96
C LEU A 115 -13.94 -9.17 4.96
N ALA A 116 -12.73 -8.88 4.46
CA ALA A 116 -11.57 -8.62 5.31
C ALA A 116 -11.82 -7.45 6.26
N ASN A 117 -12.31 -6.32 5.76
CA ASN A 117 -12.62 -5.14 6.55
C ASN A 117 -13.79 -5.39 7.53
N ALA A 118 -14.81 -6.13 7.13
CA ALA A 118 -15.91 -6.52 8.02
C ALA A 118 -15.41 -7.39 9.19
N TYR A 119 -14.54 -8.36 8.92
CA TYR A 119 -13.95 -9.18 10.00
C TYR A 119 -13.05 -8.38 10.94
N LEU A 120 -12.31 -7.38 10.44
CA LEU A 120 -11.56 -6.47 11.32
C LEU A 120 -12.49 -5.67 12.23
N ALA A 121 -13.62 -5.18 11.69
CA ALA A 121 -14.61 -4.46 12.48
C ALA A 121 -15.29 -5.37 13.53
N ILE A 122 -15.66 -6.61 13.16
CA ILE A 122 -16.22 -7.62 14.08
C ILE A 122 -15.21 -7.94 15.21
N ALA A 123 -13.95 -8.19 14.86
CA ALA A 123 -12.90 -8.46 15.83
C ALA A 123 -12.66 -7.28 16.78
N GLY A 124 -12.84 -6.05 16.29
CA GLY A 124 -12.82 -4.82 17.08
C GLY A 124 -14.07 -4.60 17.96
N GLY A 125 -15.09 -5.44 17.84
CA GLY A 125 -16.35 -5.34 18.60
C GLY A 125 -17.23 -4.16 18.18
N LEU A 126 -17.12 -3.68 16.94
CA LEU A 126 -17.92 -2.59 16.41
C LEU A 126 -19.32 -3.06 15.99
N GLU A 127 -20.30 -2.18 16.15
CA GLU A 127 -21.62 -2.35 15.53
C GLU A 127 -21.51 -2.08 14.02
N ILE A 128 -21.92 -3.05 13.18
CA ILE A 128 -21.79 -2.93 11.72
C ILE A 128 -23.15 -2.72 11.11
N LEU A 129 -23.29 -1.61 10.37
CA LEU A 129 -24.50 -1.25 9.63
C LEU A 129 -24.30 -1.55 8.13
N PRO A 130 -24.96 -2.56 7.57
CA PRO A 130 -24.93 -2.80 6.14
C PRO A 130 -25.61 -1.68 5.36
N VAL A 131 -24.93 -1.14 4.34
CA VAL A 131 -25.43 -0.12 3.42
C VAL A 131 -25.29 -0.65 2.00
N ILE A 132 -26.43 -0.82 1.31
CA ILE A 132 -26.45 -1.28 -0.09
C ILE A 132 -26.52 -0.06 -0.99
N ASN A 133 -25.42 0.25 -1.66
CA ASN A 133 -25.27 1.43 -2.51
C ASN A 133 -25.50 1.11 -3.99
N LYS A 134 -25.66 2.17 -4.79
CA LYS A 134 -25.85 2.14 -6.25
C LYS A 134 -27.15 1.44 -6.68
N ILE A 135 -28.20 1.56 -5.89
CA ILE A 135 -29.53 1.00 -6.22
C ILE A 135 -30.18 1.65 -7.46
N ASP A 136 -29.61 2.75 -7.94
CA ASP A 136 -30.01 3.44 -9.18
C ASP A 136 -29.53 2.73 -10.46
N LEU A 137 -28.62 1.77 -10.36
CA LEU A 137 -28.11 1.05 -11.51
C LEU A 137 -29.13 0.01 -12.01
N PRO A 138 -29.29 -0.17 -13.34
CA PRO A 138 -30.16 -1.20 -13.90
C PRO A 138 -29.75 -2.64 -13.53
N SER A 139 -28.47 -2.85 -13.19
CA SER A 139 -27.91 -4.13 -12.76
C SER A 139 -27.98 -4.37 -11.25
N ALA A 140 -28.59 -3.45 -10.48
CA ALA A 140 -28.69 -3.57 -9.04
C ALA A 140 -29.64 -4.72 -8.65
N ASP A 141 -29.13 -5.61 -7.76
CA ASP A 141 -29.92 -6.71 -7.19
C ASP A 141 -29.80 -6.68 -5.66
N ILE A 142 -30.74 -5.99 -5.03
CA ILE A 142 -30.77 -5.78 -3.59
C ILE A 142 -30.98 -7.10 -2.84
N ALA A 143 -31.89 -7.96 -3.33
CA ALA A 143 -32.21 -9.22 -2.66
C ALA A 143 -31.00 -10.17 -2.64
N ARG A 144 -30.33 -10.30 -3.77
CA ARG A 144 -29.10 -11.07 -3.88
C ARG A 144 -28.00 -10.50 -2.98
N THR A 145 -27.83 -9.17 -2.95
CA THR A 145 -26.79 -8.52 -2.15
C THR A 145 -27.03 -8.72 -0.65
N LYS A 146 -28.29 -8.62 -0.18
CA LYS A 146 -28.65 -8.94 1.21
C LYS A 146 -28.29 -10.38 1.57
N ALA A 147 -28.70 -11.34 0.74
CA ALA A 147 -28.37 -12.77 0.96
C ALA A 147 -26.85 -13.03 0.96
N MET A 148 -26.08 -12.30 0.14
CA MET A 148 -24.62 -12.40 0.15
C MET A 148 -24.01 -11.86 1.46
N ILE A 149 -24.49 -10.73 1.97
CA ILE A 149 -24.01 -10.16 3.24
C ILE A 149 -24.28 -11.16 4.38
N GLU A 150 -25.49 -11.71 4.47
CA GLU A 150 -25.85 -12.69 5.50
C GLU A 150 -25.02 -13.96 5.43
N LYS A 151 -24.86 -14.52 4.23
CA LYS A 151 -24.13 -15.78 4.04
C LYS A 151 -22.63 -15.63 4.22
N SER A 152 -22.03 -14.53 3.70
CA SER A 152 -20.57 -14.38 3.63
C SER A 152 -19.98 -13.68 4.83
N VAL A 153 -20.68 -12.66 5.35
CA VAL A 153 -20.20 -11.86 6.50
C VAL A 153 -20.81 -12.37 7.80
N GLY A 154 -22.01 -12.97 7.73
CA GLY A 154 -22.75 -13.44 8.92
C GLY A 154 -23.52 -12.30 9.62
N LEU A 155 -23.77 -11.19 8.94
CA LEU A 155 -24.51 -10.05 9.48
C LEU A 155 -25.96 -10.08 9.00
N PRO A 156 -26.96 -9.77 9.85
CA PRO A 156 -28.33 -9.56 9.41
C PRO A 156 -28.40 -8.43 8.38
N ALA A 157 -29.06 -8.64 7.26
CA ALA A 157 -29.15 -7.65 6.20
C ALA A 157 -30.60 -7.25 5.85
N ASP A 158 -31.58 -7.76 6.58
CA ASP A 158 -32.99 -7.39 6.37
C ASP A 158 -33.22 -5.88 6.51
N ASP A 159 -32.61 -5.27 7.52
CA ASP A 159 -32.67 -3.83 7.82
C ASP A 159 -31.57 -3.01 7.15
N ALA A 160 -30.85 -3.58 6.16
CA ALA A 160 -29.81 -2.87 5.44
C ALA A 160 -30.35 -1.62 4.73
N VAL A 161 -29.69 -0.48 4.92
CA VAL A 161 -30.10 0.79 4.30
C VAL A 161 -29.74 0.77 2.82
N CYS A 162 -30.76 0.87 1.94
CA CYS A 162 -30.59 0.81 0.49
C CYS A 162 -30.56 2.23 -0.10
N VAL A 163 -29.41 2.64 -0.67
CA VAL A 163 -29.16 4.02 -1.07
C VAL A 163 -28.60 4.16 -2.49
N SER A 164 -28.69 5.35 -3.03
CA SER A 164 -27.84 5.80 -4.12
C SER A 164 -27.06 7.05 -3.68
N ALA A 165 -25.80 6.90 -3.39
CA ALA A 165 -24.91 8.03 -3.07
C ALA A 165 -24.83 9.02 -4.24
N LYS A 166 -24.90 8.54 -5.49
CA LYS A 166 -24.87 9.37 -6.70
C LYS A 166 -26.08 10.31 -6.78
N THR A 167 -27.28 9.81 -6.53
CA THR A 167 -28.54 10.59 -6.64
C THR A 167 -28.97 11.24 -5.33
N GLY A 168 -28.40 10.81 -4.20
CA GLY A 168 -28.78 11.25 -2.86
C GLY A 168 -29.99 10.48 -2.30
N LEU A 169 -30.52 9.48 -3.00
CA LEU A 169 -31.68 8.72 -2.59
C LEU A 169 -31.41 7.96 -1.29
N ASN A 170 -32.26 8.13 -0.26
CA ASN A 170 -32.24 7.47 1.04
C ASN A 170 -30.96 7.69 1.87
N VAL A 171 -30.08 8.63 1.50
CA VAL A 171 -28.82 8.85 2.25
C VAL A 171 -29.10 9.40 3.66
N ALA A 172 -30.17 10.16 3.85
CA ALA A 172 -30.59 10.64 5.17
C ALA A 172 -30.91 9.48 6.14
N ASP A 173 -31.42 8.36 5.64
CA ASP A 173 -31.75 7.19 6.46
C ASP A 173 -30.51 6.56 7.08
N ILE A 174 -29.32 6.74 6.46
CA ILE A 174 -28.04 6.32 7.04
C ILE A 174 -27.73 7.12 8.31
N LEU A 175 -27.96 8.45 8.30
CA LEU A 175 -27.71 9.29 9.47
C LEU A 175 -28.62 8.90 10.63
N GLU A 176 -29.88 8.63 10.36
CA GLU A 176 -30.82 8.12 11.37
C GLU A 176 -30.40 6.73 11.89
N ALA A 177 -30.00 5.82 11.00
CA ALA A 177 -29.51 4.50 11.40
C ALA A 177 -28.26 4.60 12.28
N VAL A 178 -27.32 5.50 11.94
CA VAL A 178 -26.11 5.76 12.78
C VAL A 178 -26.51 6.27 14.16
N VAL A 179 -27.46 7.21 14.26
CA VAL A 179 -27.93 7.74 15.55
C VAL A 179 -28.55 6.64 16.42
N HIS A 180 -29.35 5.75 15.83
CA HIS A 180 -30.12 4.76 16.58
C HIS A 180 -29.35 3.47 16.87
N LEU A 181 -28.48 3.02 15.95
CA LEU A 181 -27.85 1.71 16.02
C LEU A 181 -26.40 1.75 16.51
N VAL A 182 -25.63 2.79 16.15
CA VAL A 182 -24.26 2.90 16.66
C VAL A 182 -24.28 3.24 18.15
N PRO A 183 -23.59 2.46 19.00
CA PRO A 183 -23.53 2.75 20.43
C PRO A 183 -22.90 4.11 20.73
N GLN A 184 -23.34 4.70 21.85
CA GLN A 184 -22.63 5.87 22.37
C GLN A 184 -21.23 5.47 22.87
N PRO A 185 -20.23 6.37 22.79
CA PRO A 185 -18.91 6.12 23.35
C PRO A 185 -18.98 5.87 24.85
N LYS A 186 -18.20 4.88 25.29
CA LYS A 186 -18.00 4.61 26.72
C LYS A 186 -16.87 5.52 27.22
N GLY A 187 -16.94 5.93 28.47
CA GLY A 187 -15.88 6.71 29.11
C GLY A 187 -16.42 7.69 30.14
N ASP A 188 -15.56 8.04 31.10
CA ASP A 188 -15.87 8.99 32.16
C ASP A 188 -15.18 10.34 31.90
N PRO A 189 -15.92 11.42 31.60
CA PRO A 189 -15.34 12.77 31.43
C PRO A 189 -14.67 13.33 32.67
N GLN A 190 -14.91 12.78 33.86
CA GLN A 190 -14.29 13.18 35.10
C GLN A 190 -13.10 12.31 35.52
N GLY A 191 -12.88 11.21 34.79
CA GLY A 191 -11.76 10.29 34.99
C GLY A 191 -10.41 10.92 34.67
N PRO A 192 -9.29 10.24 34.96
CA PRO A 192 -7.97 10.61 34.44
C PRO A 192 -7.96 10.61 32.91
N LEU A 193 -7.21 11.55 32.31
CA LEU A 193 -7.07 11.58 30.86
C LEU A 193 -6.47 10.26 30.36
N GLN A 194 -7.13 9.68 29.37
CA GLN A 194 -6.67 8.52 28.63
C GLN A 194 -7.07 8.72 27.17
N ALA A 195 -6.11 9.07 26.33
CA ALA A 195 -6.33 9.36 24.93
C ALA A 195 -5.47 8.44 24.06
N LEU A 196 -6.08 7.81 23.05
CA LEU A 196 -5.42 6.94 22.08
C LEU A 196 -4.96 7.77 20.88
N ILE A 197 -3.68 7.72 20.55
CA ILE A 197 -3.15 8.26 19.30
C ILE A 197 -3.46 7.26 18.19
N PHE A 198 -4.24 7.63 17.19
CA PHE A 198 -4.52 6.75 16.07
C PHE A 198 -3.93 7.22 14.74
N ASP A 199 -3.54 8.50 14.64
CA ASP A 199 -2.77 9.03 13.50
C ASP A 199 -1.95 10.27 13.93
N SER A 200 -0.92 10.61 13.14
CA SER A 200 -0.13 11.84 13.32
C SER A 200 0.53 12.23 12.01
N TRP A 201 0.75 13.54 11.83
CA TRP A 201 1.52 14.07 10.71
C TRP A 201 2.30 15.32 11.09
N PHE A 202 3.26 15.67 10.26
CA PHE A 202 4.06 16.86 10.44
C PHE A 202 3.54 18.01 9.57
N ASP A 203 3.27 19.14 10.18
CA ASP A 203 2.94 20.40 9.52
C ASP A 203 4.14 21.36 9.66
N PRO A 204 4.65 21.97 8.56
CA PRO A 204 5.84 22.85 8.62
C PRO A 204 5.68 24.06 9.54
N TYR A 205 4.45 24.50 9.80
CA TYR A 205 4.15 25.69 10.60
C TYR A 205 3.74 25.36 12.04
N LYS A 206 3.04 24.24 12.23
CA LYS A 206 2.47 23.83 13.53
C LYS A 206 3.28 22.74 14.24
N GLY A 207 4.22 22.11 13.54
CA GLY A 207 4.93 20.95 14.06
C GLY A 207 4.11 19.66 13.96
N VAL A 208 4.24 18.77 14.94
CA VAL A 208 3.52 17.49 14.94
C VAL A 208 2.06 17.72 15.35
N ILE A 209 1.14 17.37 14.45
CA ILE A 209 -0.29 17.32 14.70
C ILE A 209 -0.67 15.88 15.00
N ILE A 210 -1.35 15.65 16.11
CA ILE A 210 -1.74 14.31 16.57
C ILE A 210 -3.25 14.21 16.52
N LEU A 211 -3.76 13.16 15.86
CA LEU A 211 -5.16 12.75 15.96
C LEU A 211 -5.32 11.78 17.12
N ALA A 212 -6.23 12.10 18.01
CA ALA A 212 -6.50 11.28 19.17
C ALA A 212 -7.99 11.08 19.42
N ARG A 213 -8.30 9.88 19.92
CA ARG A 213 -9.57 9.54 20.50
C ARG A 213 -9.48 9.71 22.01
N ILE A 214 -10.31 10.58 22.59
CA ILE A 214 -10.39 10.71 24.06
C ILE A 214 -11.28 9.58 24.59
N ILE A 215 -10.69 8.65 25.32
CA ILE A 215 -11.41 7.53 25.94
C ILE A 215 -11.97 7.97 27.29
N ASN A 216 -11.13 8.52 28.17
CA ASN A 216 -11.51 9.04 29.48
C ASN A 216 -10.94 10.43 29.71
N GLY A 217 -11.58 11.19 30.60
CA GLY A 217 -11.10 12.50 31.00
C GLY A 217 -11.37 13.59 29.97
N ARG A 218 -10.55 14.61 30.03
CA ARG A 218 -10.62 15.80 29.14
C ARG A 218 -9.22 16.26 28.83
N LEU A 219 -9.02 16.82 27.64
CA LEU A 219 -7.79 17.45 27.20
C LEU A 219 -8.06 18.91 26.90
N ARG A 220 -7.23 19.82 27.45
CA ARG A 220 -7.36 21.26 27.30
C ARG A 220 -6.06 21.89 26.81
N LYS A 221 -6.20 23.10 26.31
CA LYS A 221 -5.04 23.94 25.99
C LYS A 221 -4.21 24.20 27.26
N ASN A 222 -2.89 24.20 27.12
CA ASN A 222 -1.88 24.34 28.17
C ASN A 222 -1.82 23.15 29.17
N ASP A 223 -2.55 22.05 28.92
CA ASP A 223 -2.38 20.85 29.73
C ASP A 223 -0.98 20.25 29.55
N LYS A 224 -0.39 19.83 30.68
CA LYS A 224 0.85 19.05 30.64
C LYS A 224 0.52 17.57 30.48
N ILE A 225 0.88 17.03 29.33
CA ILE A 225 0.62 15.66 28.97
C ILE A 225 1.88 14.82 29.03
N LYS A 226 1.69 13.51 29.21
CA LYS A 226 2.73 12.49 29.22
C LYS A 226 2.39 11.39 28.22
N VAL A 227 3.35 11.01 27.39
CA VAL A 227 3.29 9.83 26.55
C VAL A 227 3.65 8.62 27.41
N MET A 228 2.80 7.59 27.44
CA MET A 228 2.97 6.49 28.40
C MET A 228 4.11 5.56 28.05
N SER A 229 4.38 5.31 26.76
CA SER A 229 5.41 4.37 26.30
C SER A 229 6.83 4.81 26.64
N ASN A 230 7.14 6.10 26.50
CA ASN A 230 8.49 6.64 26.65
C ASN A 230 8.64 7.62 27.82
N GLY A 231 7.54 7.97 28.50
CA GLY A 231 7.51 8.86 29.65
C GLY A 231 7.77 10.34 29.34
N ARG A 232 7.91 10.74 28.07
CA ARG A 232 8.14 12.13 27.68
C ARG A 232 6.93 13.00 28.00
N GLN A 233 7.21 14.24 28.32
CA GLN A 233 6.19 15.21 28.71
C GLN A 233 6.19 16.39 27.75
N PHE A 234 5.01 16.86 27.43
CA PHE A 234 4.78 17.97 26.50
C PHE A 234 3.67 18.87 27.02
N GLU A 235 3.58 20.10 26.52
CA GLU A 235 2.49 21.02 26.79
C GLU A 235 1.64 21.18 25.53
N VAL A 236 0.31 21.17 25.68
CA VAL A 236 -0.65 21.30 24.57
C VAL A 236 -0.76 22.76 24.16
N ASP A 237 -0.32 23.09 22.95
CA ASP A 237 -0.38 24.46 22.41
C ASP A 237 -1.78 24.79 21.87
N SER A 238 -2.40 23.86 21.17
CA SER A 238 -3.75 24.00 20.63
C SER A 238 -4.39 22.64 20.40
N LEU A 239 -5.71 22.62 20.38
CA LEU A 239 -6.49 21.43 20.08
C LEU A 239 -7.77 21.79 19.32
N GLY A 240 -8.39 20.81 18.70
CA GLY A 240 -9.58 21.06 17.91
C GLY A 240 -10.09 19.82 17.18
N VAL A 241 -10.91 20.06 16.18
CA VAL A 241 -11.56 19.02 15.37
C VAL A 241 -11.46 19.36 13.91
N MET A 242 -11.56 18.34 13.08
CA MET A 242 -11.63 18.47 11.63
C MET A 242 -13.11 18.53 11.20
N THR A 243 -13.52 19.64 10.57
CA THR A 243 -14.89 19.86 10.07
C THR A 243 -14.84 20.34 8.61
N PRO A 244 -14.58 19.60 7.67
CA PRO A 244 -13.45 19.30 6.82
C PRO A 244 -12.20 20.18 7.02
N LYS A 245 -12.38 21.44 7.44
CA LYS A 245 -11.27 22.33 7.84
C LYS A 245 -11.03 22.25 9.36
N PRO A 246 -9.81 22.43 9.84
CA PRO A 246 -9.53 22.38 11.27
C PRO A 246 -10.22 23.55 12.01
N VAL A 247 -10.95 23.24 13.06
CA VAL A 247 -11.58 24.19 13.97
C VAL A 247 -10.97 24.02 15.34
N VAL A 248 -10.38 25.11 15.88
CA VAL A 248 -9.76 25.12 17.22
C VAL A 248 -10.86 25.14 18.28
N LEU A 249 -10.65 24.36 19.34
CA LEU A 249 -11.52 24.26 20.52
C LEU A 249 -10.72 24.54 21.78
N GLU A 250 -11.42 24.76 22.88
CA GLU A 250 -10.80 24.93 24.21
C GLU A 250 -10.60 23.60 24.95
N GLU A 251 -11.43 22.59 24.60
CA GLU A 251 -11.45 21.30 25.29
C GLU A 251 -11.91 20.19 24.35
N LEU A 252 -11.31 19.00 24.49
CA LEU A 252 -11.82 17.71 24.00
C LEU A 252 -12.16 16.84 25.21
N SER A 253 -13.33 16.21 25.20
CA SER A 253 -13.86 15.40 26.30
C SER A 253 -13.97 13.92 25.92
N ALA A 254 -14.14 13.05 26.93
CA ALA A 254 -14.37 11.62 26.71
C ALA A 254 -15.44 11.38 25.65
N GLY A 255 -15.16 10.49 24.72
CA GLY A 255 -16.01 10.19 23.58
C GLY A 255 -15.67 10.99 22.32
N GLU A 256 -14.93 12.07 22.38
CA GLU A 256 -14.63 12.90 21.22
C GLU A 256 -13.38 12.44 20.47
N VAL A 257 -13.40 12.65 19.16
CA VAL A 257 -12.27 12.51 18.25
C VAL A 257 -11.82 13.90 17.84
N GLY A 258 -10.52 14.18 17.93
CA GLY A 258 -9.99 15.47 17.56
C GLY A 258 -8.48 15.46 17.36
N PHE A 259 -7.95 16.63 17.03
CA PHE A 259 -6.51 16.81 16.93
C PHE A 259 -5.98 17.68 18.08
N PHE A 260 -4.71 17.51 18.40
CA PHE A 260 -3.97 18.46 19.22
C PHE A 260 -2.56 18.67 18.69
N VAL A 261 -2.01 19.82 18.99
CA VAL A 261 -0.63 20.19 18.73
C VAL A 261 0.03 20.43 20.08
N ALA A 262 1.23 19.92 20.26
CA ALA A 262 2.01 20.09 21.46
C ALA A 262 3.45 20.48 21.10
N THR A 263 4.27 20.80 22.11
CA THR A 263 5.69 21.17 21.93
C THR A 263 6.57 20.02 21.43
N ILE A 264 6.02 19.12 20.61
CA ILE A 264 6.67 17.94 20.07
C ILE A 264 7.47 18.32 18.82
N LYS A 265 8.77 18.10 18.87
CA LYS A 265 9.69 18.42 17.76
C LYS A 265 9.97 17.23 16.84
N ASN A 266 9.80 16.02 17.36
CA ASN A 266 10.08 14.80 16.62
C ASN A 266 8.87 13.86 16.67
N VAL A 267 8.35 13.46 15.50
CA VAL A 267 7.21 12.51 15.40
C VAL A 267 7.54 11.17 16.07
N ALA A 268 8.80 10.75 16.08
CA ALA A 268 9.21 9.54 16.78
C ALA A 268 8.95 9.55 18.29
N ASP A 269 8.67 10.72 18.87
CA ASP A 269 8.35 10.86 20.30
C ASP A 269 6.90 10.49 20.63
N THR A 270 6.04 10.38 19.61
CA THR A 270 4.62 10.01 19.73
C THR A 270 4.30 8.94 18.71
N LYS A 271 4.40 7.70 19.14
CA LYS A 271 4.07 6.54 18.28
C LYS A 271 2.55 6.42 18.16
N VAL A 272 2.07 6.13 16.96
CA VAL A 272 0.66 5.77 16.76
C VAL A 272 0.35 4.48 17.54
N GLY A 273 -0.78 4.47 18.24
CA GLY A 273 -1.14 3.42 19.20
C GLY A 273 -0.75 3.74 20.64
N ASP A 274 -0.01 4.85 20.88
CA ASP A 274 0.39 5.24 22.22
C ASP A 274 -0.75 5.90 23.00
N THR A 275 -0.61 5.89 24.31
CA THR A 275 -1.57 6.49 25.24
C THR A 275 -1.02 7.80 25.78
N ILE A 276 -1.84 8.84 25.68
CA ILE A 276 -1.59 10.15 26.29
C ILE A 276 -2.38 10.26 27.59
N THR A 277 -1.71 10.75 28.63
CA THR A 277 -2.31 11.03 29.94
C THR A 277 -1.80 12.37 30.51
N HIS A 278 -2.42 12.88 31.56
CA HIS A 278 -1.91 14.07 32.28
C HIS A 278 -0.67 13.74 33.13
N VAL A 279 0.23 14.70 33.27
CA VAL A 279 1.40 14.57 34.16
C VAL A 279 0.97 14.51 35.61
N ASP A 280 0.04 15.39 36.02
CA ASP A 280 -0.38 15.56 37.40
C ASP A 280 -1.36 14.48 37.87
N ARG A 281 -2.17 13.93 36.95
CA ARG A 281 -3.16 12.88 37.24
C ARG A 281 -3.11 11.79 36.16
N PRO A 282 -2.05 10.98 36.15
CA PRO A 282 -1.90 9.95 35.12
C PRO A 282 -2.94 8.85 35.27
N CYS A 283 -3.35 8.24 34.13
CA CYS A 283 -4.13 7.01 34.13
C CYS A 283 -3.27 5.83 34.61
N ALA A 284 -3.93 4.82 35.18
CA ALA A 284 -3.24 3.66 35.77
C ALA A 284 -2.62 2.75 34.69
N GLU A 285 -3.33 2.57 33.58
CA GLU A 285 -2.96 1.62 32.52
C GLU A 285 -2.97 2.30 31.14
N ALA A 286 -2.04 1.90 30.28
CA ALA A 286 -2.06 2.29 28.88
C ALA A 286 -3.19 1.55 28.15
N LEU A 287 -3.74 2.18 27.11
CA LEU A 287 -4.65 1.53 26.19
C LEU A 287 -3.91 0.43 25.40
N PRO A 288 -4.61 -0.60 24.94
CA PRO A 288 -4.04 -1.53 23.96
C PRO A 288 -3.53 -0.71 22.76
N GLY A 289 -2.24 -0.83 22.49
CA GLY A 289 -1.63 -0.19 21.31
C GLY A 289 -1.92 -0.96 20.04
N PHE A 290 -1.28 -0.53 18.96
CA PHE A 290 -1.29 -1.27 17.69
C PHE A 290 -0.04 -2.12 17.56
N GLU A 291 -0.16 -3.24 16.84
CA GLU A 291 0.99 -4.05 16.48
C GLU A 291 1.97 -3.26 15.61
N ASP A 292 3.26 -3.57 15.73
CA ASP A 292 4.28 -2.97 14.88
C ASP A 292 4.10 -3.44 13.44
N ILE A 293 4.06 -2.47 12.53
CA ILE A 293 3.93 -2.74 11.10
C ILE A 293 5.23 -3.35 10.58
N LYS A 294 5.10 -4.49 9.89
CA LYS A 294 6.21 -5.10 9.17
C LYS A 294 6.10 -4.78 7.69
N SER A 295 7.16 -4.23 7.13
CA SER A 295 7.26 -4.08 5.68
C SER A 295 7.27 -5.46 5.02
N MET A 296 6.49 -5.61 3.96
CA MET A 296 6.37 -6.85 3.19
C MET A 296 7.15 -6.81 1.88
N VAL A 297 7.27 -5.63 1.30
CA VAL A 297 7.94 -5.39 0.01
C VAL A 297 9.10 -4.43 0.21
N PHE A 298 10.23 -4.71 -0.42
CA PHE A 298 11.45 -3.92 -0.31
C PHE A 298 11.97 -3.54 -1.68
N ALA A 299 12.30 -2.26 -1.88
CA ALA A 299 12.95 -1.79 -3.11
C ALA A 299 14.02 -0.73 -2.79
N GLY A 300 15.04 -0.64 -3.64
CA GLY A 300 16.01 0.45 -3.60
C GLY A 300 15.49 1.66 -4.37
N LEU A 301 15.58 2.85 -3.79
CA LEU A 301 15.29 4.13 -4.43
C LEU A 301 16.58 4.91 -4.62
N TYR A 302 16.84 5.33 -5.85
CA TYR A 302 18.02 6.08 -6.26
C TYR A 302 17.61 7.29 -7.06
N THR A 303 18.37 8.38 -6.97
CA THR A 303 18.17 9.55 -7.84
C THR A 303 18.91 9.35 -9.17
N VAL A 304 18.32 9.84 -10.26
CA VAL A 304 18.98 9.85 -11.58
C VAL A 304 20.26 10.70 -11.51
N ASP A 305 20.19 11.87 -10.86
CA ASP A 305 21.35 12.69 -10.58
C ASP A 305 21.87 12.41 -9.15
N SER A 306 23.12 11.96 -9.05
CA SER A 306 23.76 11.66 -7.78
C SER A 306 23.87 12.86 -6.82
N HIS A 307 23.82 14.10 -7.34
CA HIS A 307 23.80 15.32 -6.51
C HIS A 307 22.51 15.50 -5.72
N GLU A 308 21.42 14.86 -6.13
CA GLU A 308 20.11 14.94 -5.48
C GLU A 308 19.93 13.94 -4.32
N HIS A 309 20.93 13.08 -4.03
CA HIS A 309 20.85 12.11 -2.93
C HIS A 309 20.50 12.75 -1.58
N GLY A 310 21.03 13.95 -1.28
CA GLY A 310 20.67 14.70 -0.07
C GLY A 310 19.22 15.13 -0.04
N MET A 311 18.68 15.56 -1.20
CA MET A 311 17.25 15.92 -1.33
C MET A 311 16.35 14.71 -1.17
N LEU A 312 16.75 13.55 -1.73
CA LEU A 312 16.00 12.29 -1.55
C LEU A 312 15.94 11.90 -0.07
N ARG A 313 17.06 11.97 0.67
CA ARG A 313 17.07 11.69 2.11
C ARG A 313 16.08 12.58 2.87
N ASP A 314 16.14 13.89 2.64
CA ASP A 314 15.30 14.86 3.32
C ASP A 314 13.80 14.66 2.98
N ALA A 315 13.51 14.27 1.73
CA ALA A 315 12.16 13.92 1.28
C ALA A 315 11.64 12.64 1.96
N LEU A 316 12.46 11.58 2.02
CA LEU A 316 12.13 10.33 2.70
C LEU A 316 11.90 10.53 4.20
N GLU A 317 12.72 11.34 4.87
CA GLU A 317 12.52 11.71 6.26
C GLU A 317 11.16 12.41 6.47
N LYS A 318 10.79 13.36 5.61
CA LYS A 318 9.50 14.05 5.67
C LYS A 318 8.32 13.11 5.41
N LEU A 319 8.44 12.21 4.41
CA LEU A 319 7.40 11.22 4.15
C LEU A 319 7.20 10.28 5.33
N ARG A 320 8.28 9.79 5.95
CA ARG A 320 8.21 8.92 7.14
C ARG A 320 7.53 9.59 8.32
N LEU A 321 7.61 10.92 8.45
CA LEU A 321 6.88 11.67 9.46
C LEU A 321 5.36 11.59 9.27
N ASN A 322 4.92 11.44 8.02
CA ASN A 322 3.51 11.42 7.63
C ASN A 322 2.98 10.00 7.37
N ASP A 323 3.88 9.01 7.31
CA ASP A 323 3.56 7.61 7.08
C ASP A 323 4.41 6.72 7.98
N ALA A 324 3.83 6.26 9.08
CA ALA A 324 4.52 5.42 10.06
C ALA A 324 4.78 3.99 9.56
N SER A 325 4.19 3.59 8.43
CA SER A 325 4.38 2.28 7.82
C SER A 325 5.61 2.21 6.91
N PHE A 326 6.16 3.38 6.56
CA PHE A 326 7.30 3.51 5.67
C PHE A 326 8.62 3.51 6.43
N ASN A 327 9.52 2.62 6.04
CA ASN A 327 10.87 2.51 6.59
C ASN A 327 11.92 2.61 5.49
N PHE A 328 13.07 3.20 5.81
CA PHE A 328 14.20 3.26 4.89
C PHE A 328 15.54 3.24 5.61
N GLU A 329 16.55 2.70 4.94
CA GLU A 329 17.95 2.69 5.38
C GLU A 329 18.88 3.07 4.21
N PRO A 330 20.07 3.66 4.49
CA PRO A 330 21.04 3.97 3.44
C PRO A 330 21.48 2.70 2.71
N GLU A 331 21.57 2.79 1.39
CA GLU A 331 22.04 1.73 0.51
C GLU A 331 23.01 2.27 -0.52
N SER A 332 23.90 1.42 -1.03
CA SER A 332 24.79 1.77 -2.14
C SER A 332 24.78 0.67 -3.19
N SER A 333 24.74 1.07 -4.45
CA SER A 333 24.83 0.22 -5.62
C SER A 333 26.08 0.59 -6.42
N VAL A 334 26.78 -0.41 -6.94
CA VAL A 334 27.93 -0.18 -7.82
C VAL A 334 27.51 0.49 -9.13
N ALA A 335 26.29 0.18 -9.60
CA ALA A 335 25.73 0.71 -10.83
C ALA A 335 25.08 2.09 -10.66
N LEU A 336 24.34 2.32 -9.55
CA LEU A 336 23.49 3.49 -9.34
C LEU A 336 24.06 4.50 -8.31
N GLY A 337 25.11 4.13 -7.57
CA GLY A 337 25.69 4.98 -6.54
C GLY A 337 24.95 4.89 -5.20
N PHE A 338 24.79 6.02 -4.52
CA PHE A 338 24.14 6.09 -3.21
C PHE A 338 22.63 6.24 -3.36
N GLY A 339 21.87 5.51 -2.55
CA GLY A 339 20.42 5.52 -2.50
C GLY A 339 19.91 5.04 -1.14
N PHE A 340 18.66 4.58 -1.12
CA PHE A 340 18.02 4.08 0.09
C PHE A 340 17.28 2.78 -0.20
N ARG A 341 17.44 1.80 0.67
CA ARG A 341 16.60 0.61 0.75
C ARG A 341 15.35 0.95 1.51
N CYS A 342 14.20 0.83 0.88
CA CYS A 342 12.91 1.21 1.44
C CYS A 342 12.03 -0.02 1.63
N GLY A 343 11.28 -0.04 2.74
CA GLY A 343 10.30 -1.08 3.06
C GLY A 343 8.88 -0.53 2.97
N PHE A 344 8.00 -1.28 2.33
CA PHE A 344 6.62 -0.90 1.98
C PHE A 344 5.64 -1.98 2.44
N LEU A 345 4.36 -1.62 2.61
CA LEU A 345 3.28 -2.54 2.93
C LEU A 345 2.94 -3.47 1.77
N GLY A 346 3.03 -2.96 0.54
CA GLY A 346 2.74 -3.68 -0.69
C GLY A 346 3.18 -2.90 -1.92
N LEU A 347 2.79 -3.36 -3.11
CA LEU A 347 3.16 -2.69 -4.37
C LEU A 347 2.48 -1.33 -4.55
N LEU A 348 1.20 -1.24 -4.24
CA LEU A 348 0.48 0.03 -4.36
C LEU A 348 1.08 1.08 -3.43
N HIS A 349 1.50 0.69 -2.22
CA HIS A 349 2.18 1.59 -1.31
C HIS A 349 3.53 2.07 -1.89
N LEU A 350 4.32 1.17 -2.50
CA LEU A 350 5.57 1.53 -3.19
C LEU A 350 5.31 2.57 -4.30
N GLU A 351 4.34 2.31 -5.18
CA GLU A 351 4.00 3.22 -6.27
C GLU A 351 3.57 4.61 -5.77
N ILE A 352 2.75 4.65 -4.72
CA ILE A 352 2.29 5.90 -4.11
C ILE A 352 3.46 6.70 -3.53
N ILE A 353 4.36 6.06 -2.78
CA ILE A 353 5.54 6.72 -2.23
C ILE A 353 6.45 7.24 -3.34
N GLN A 354 6.66 6.46 -4.41
CA GLN A 354 7.45 6.89 -5.56
C GLN A 354 6.80 8.11 -6.24
N GLU A 355 5.51 8.06 -6.57
CA GLU A 355 4.82 9.20 -7.20
C GLU A 355 4.81 10.45 -6.31
N ARG A 356 4.68 10.29 -4.99
CA ARG A 356 4.77 11.42 -4.06
C ARG A 356 6.15 12.05 -4.06
N LEU A 357 7.23 11.24 -4.06
CA LEU A 357 8.60 11.73 -4.17
C LEU A 357 8.83 12.49 -5.48
N GLU A 358 8.31 11.98 -6.59
CA GLU A 358 8.43 12.62 -7.91
C GLU A 358 7.63 13.93 -7.98
N ARG A 359 6.38 13.95 -7.51
CA ARG A 359 5.48 15.11 -7.65
C ARG A 359 5.65 16.17 -6.56
N GLU A 360 5.73 15.76 -5.28
CA GLU A 360 5.80 16.70 -4.15
C GLU A 360 7.20 17.27 -3.94
N TYR A 361 8.26 16.49 -4.30
CA TYR A 361 9.65 16.87 -4.09
C TYR A 361 10.44 17.06 -5.39
N ASN A 362 9.79 16.86 -6.55
CA ASN A 362 10.39 17.04 -7.89
C ASN A 362 11.71 16.26 -8.05
N LEU A 363 11.70 14.97 -7.67
CA LEU A 363 12.84 14.06 -7.77
C LEU A 363 12.64 13.10 -8.94
N ASP A 364 13.68 12.93 -9.76
CA ASP A 364 13.71 11.88 -10.77
C ASP A 364 14.31 10.61 -10.15
N LEU A 365 13.53 9.53 -10.05
CA LEU A 365 13.90 8.32 -9.31
C LEU A 365 14.12 7.11 -10.19
N ILE A 366 15.08 6.28 -9.81
CA ILE A 366 15.25 4.91 -10.27
C ILE A 366 14.85 3.98 -9.14
N THR A 367 13.85 3.14 -9.39
CA THR A 367 13.40 2.11 -8.45
C THR A 367 13.93 0.76 -8.89
N THR A 368 14.57 0.01 -7.97
CA THR A 368 14.98 -1.37 -8.25
C THR A 368 13.78 -2.31 -8.19
N ALA A 369 13.94 -3.53 -8.72
CA ALA A 369 12.91 -4.55 -8.60
C ALA A 369 12.46 -4.74 -7.14
N PRO A 370 11.15 -4.71 -6.84
CA PRO A 370 10.66 -5.02 -5.53
C PRO A 370 10.94 -6.50 -5.21
N GLY A 371 11.32 -6.74 -3.99
CA GLY A 371 11.60 -8.06 -3.46
C GLY A 371 10.99 -8.23 -2.08
N VAL A 372 11.13 -9.42 -1.53
CA VAL A 372 10.67 -9.79 -0.20
C VAL A 372 11.83 -10.11 0.70
N GLN A 373 11.59 -10.23 1.99
CA GLN A 373 12.59 -10.57 2.97
C GLN A 373 12.70 -12.10 3.11
N TYR A 374 13.91 -12.63 2.94
CA TYR A 374 14.23 -14.04 3.11
C TYR A 374 14.96 -14.26 4.43
N LYS A 375 14.69 -15.40 5.06
CA LYS A 375 15.41 -15.85 6.24
C LYS A 375 16.34 -17.00 5.85
N LEU A 376 17.63 -16.83 6.04
CA LEU A 376 18.66 -17.79 5.71
C LEU A 376 19.20 -18.42 6.99
N SER A 377 19.20 -19.75 7.08
CA SER A 377 19.98 -20.49 8.07
C SER A 377 21.34 -20.78 7.48
N MET A 378 22.39 -20.34 8.16
CA MET A 378 23.77 -20.46 7.69
C MET A 378 24.41 -21.73 8.23
N THR A 379 25.41 -22.24 7.53
CA THR A 379 26.16 -23.46 7.93
C THR A 379 26.91 -23.31 9.24
N ASP A 380 27.19 -22.09 9.70
CA ASP A 380 27.77 -21.80 11.01
C ASP A 380 26.74 -21.74 12.15
N GLY A 381 25.46 -22.01 11.87
CA GLY A 381 24.34 -21.96 12.81
C GLY A 381 23.75 -20.58 13.02
N SER A 382 24.28 -19.53 12.38
CA SER A 382 23.71 -18.19 12.44
C SER A 382 22.46 -18.06 11.55
N THR A 383 21.63 -17.04 11.82
CA THR A 383 20.49 -16.69 10.97
C THR A 383 20.72 -15.32 10.37
N LEU A 384 20.58 -15.22 9.06
CA LEU A 384 20.67 -13.98 8.32
C LEU A 384 19.32 -13.64 7.67
N ILE A 385 18.90 -12.38 7.79
CA ILE A 385 17.71 -11.87 7.12
C ILE A 385 18.18 -11.03 5.93
N VAL A 386 17.69 -11.38 4.72
CA VAL A 386 18.11 -10.74 3.47
C VAL A 386 16.90 -10.26 2.70
N ASP A 387 16.86 -8.98 2.42
CA ASP A 387 15.86 -8.30 1.57
C ASP A 387 16.48 -7.72 0.29
N ASN A 388 17.83 -7.67 0.24
CA ASN A 388 18.58 -7.12 -0.88
C ASN A 388 19.41 -8.21 -1.56
N PRO A 389 19.25 -8.47 -2.88
CA PRO A 389 20.06 -9.44 -3.60
C PRO A 389 21.59 -9.21 -3.50
N SER A 390 22.03 -7.96 -3.33
CA SER A 390 23.46 -7.66 -3.20
C SER A 390 24.09 -8.19 -1.90
N ARG A 391 23.26 -8.41 -0.86
CA ARG A 391 23.68 -8.98 0.44
C ARG A 391 23.54 -10.51 0.49
N TRP A 392 23.20 -11.16 -0.64
CA TRP A 392 23.06 -12.62 -0.70
C TRP A 392 24.41 -13.29 -0.52
N PRO A 393 24.56 -14.19 0.50
CA PRO A 393 25.83 -14.86 0.78
C PRO A 393 26.18 -15.92 -0.28
N ASP A 394 27.39 -16.47 -0.19
CA ASP A 394 27.80 -17.57 -1.05
C ASP A 394 26.87 -18.79 -0.83
N PRO A 395 26.38 -19.43 -1.90
CA PRO A 395 25.51 -20.60 -1.77
C PRO A 395 26.07 -21.73 -0.92
N SER A 396 27.40 -21.84 -0.79
CA SER A 396 28.04 -22.87 0.06
C SER A 396 27.92 -22.59 1.56
N GLU A 397 27.63 -21.36 1.96
CA GLU A 397 27.44 -20.94 3.34
C GLU A 397 25.98 -21.05 3.80
N ILE A 398 25.06 -21.31 2.88
CA ILE A 398 23.61 -21.40 3.16
C ILE A 398 23.21 -22.85 3.35
N GLU A 399 22.63 -23.17 4.51
CA GLU A 399 22.04 -24.48 4.80
C GLU A 399 20.60 -24.55 4.33
N GLN A 400 19.80 -23.50 4.65
CA GLN A 400 18.36 -23.47 4.39
C GLN A 400 17.88 -22.05 4.08
N ILE A 401 16.93 -21.94 3.18
CA ILE A 401 16.29 -20.68 2.79
C ILE A 401 14.79 -20.76 3.07
N GLU A 402 14.29 -19.83 3.87
CA GLU A 402 12.87 -19.63 4.12
C GLU A 402 12.36 -18.43 3.34
N GLU A 403 11.34 -18.61 2.49
CA GLU A 403 10.61 -17.52 1.81
C GLU A 403 9.28 -17.22 2.51
N PRO A 404 8.87 -15.94 2.62
CA PRO A 404 7.59 -15.56 3.22
C PRO A 404 6.42 -16.03 2.37
N VAL A 405 5.36 -16.49 3.07
CA VAL A 405 4.14 -17.02 2.47
C VAL A 405 2.95 -16.22 2.96
N ILE A 406 1.98 -16.05 2.09
CA ILE A 406 0.70 -15.43 2.39
C ILE A 406 -0.44 -16.43 2.28
N LEU A 407 -1.48 -16.19 3.05
CA LEU A 407 -2.80 -16.79 2.84
C LEU A 407 -3.62 -15.82 1.98
N ALA A 408 -3.78 -16.18 0.72
CA ALA A 408 -4.53 -15.41 -0.27
C ALA A 408 -5.98 -15.89 -0.34
N LYS A 409 -6.92 -14.96 -0.28
CA LYS A 409 -8.36 -15.19 -0.51
C LYS A 409 -8.76 -14.51 -1.80
N ILE A 410 -9.16 -15.29 -2.79
CA ILE A 410 -9.57 -14.82 -4.12
C ILE A 410 -11.07 -15.08 -4.27
N LEU A 411 -11.86 -14.03 -4.34
CA LEU A 411 -13.29 -14.13 -4.64
C LEU A 411 -13.51 -13.87 -6.13
N THR A 412 -14.19 -14.77 -6.81
CA THR A 412 -14.42 -14.71 -8.25
C THR A 412 -15.74 -15.34 -8.67
N ASN A 413 -16.15 -15.14 -9.92
CA ASN A 413 -17.25 -15.88 -10.52
C ASN A 413 -16.80 -17.29 -10.93
N GLU A 414 -17.73 -18.25 -10.88
CA GLU A 414 -17.48 -19.66 -11.18
C GLU A 414 -16.82 -19.87 -12.56
N GLU A 415 -17.20 -19.09 -13.58
CA GLU A 415 -16.67 -19.17 -14.94
C GLU A 415 -15.15 -18.90 -15.03
N TYR A 416 -14.56 -18.15 -14.10
CA TYR A 416 -13.13 -17.82 -14.08
C TYR A 416 -12.29 -18.74 -13.19
N VAL A 417 -12.91 -19.61 -12.40
CA VAL A 417 -12.22 -20.48 -11.43
C VAL A 417 -11.12 -21.27 -12.13
N GLY A 418 -11.40 -21.92 -13.27
CA GLY A 418 -10.42 -22.75 -13.97
C GLY A 418 -9.17 -21.97 -14.41
N GLY A 419 -9.32 -20.72 -14.88
CA GLY A 419 -8.21 -19.85 -15.25
C GLY A 419 -7.39 -19.40 -14.04
N ILE A 420 -8.06 -19.10 -12.93
CA ILE A 420 -7.41 -18.69 -11.68
C ILE A 420 -6.67 -19.86 -11.03
N LEU A 421 -7.23 -21.06 -11.03
CA LEU A 421 -6.56 -22.27 -10.53
C LEU A 421 -5.23 -22.49 -11.24
N LYS A 422 -5.21 -22.38 -12.58
CA LYS A 422 -3.99 -22.47 -13.36
C LYS A 422 -2.99 -21.38 -13.00
N LEU A 423 -3.45 -20.12 -12.89
CA LEU A 423 -2.59 -19.00 -12.51
C LEU A 423 -1.93 -19.23 -11.14
N VAL A 424 -2.70 -19.69 -10.15
CA VAL A 424 -2.21 -19.93 -8.78
C VAL A 424 -1.23 -21.11 -8.76
N GLU A 425 -1.49 -22.17 -9.56
CA GLU A 425 -0.58 -23.31 -9.70
C GLU A 425 0.75 -22.89 -10.35
N ASP A 426 0.71 -22.10 -11.43
CA ASP A 426 1.90 -21.52 -12.08
C ASP A 426 2.73 -20.66 -11.10
N LYS A 427 2.08 -20.10 -10.09
CA LYS A 427 2.70 -19.29 -9.02
C LYS A 427 3.00 -20.09 -7.74
N ARG A 428 3.11 -21.40 -7.84
CA ARG A 428 3.47 -22.33 -6.74
C ARG A 428 2.46 -22.34 -5.58
N GLY A 429 1.21 -21.95 -5.84
CA GLY A 429 0.16 -21.89 -4.82
C GLY A 429 -0.25 -23.27 -4.32
N ARG A 430 -0.54 -23.37 -3.02
CA ARG A 430 -1.09 -24.55 -2.35
C ARG A 430 -2.52 -24.29 -1.96
N GLN A 431 -3.45 -25.08 -2.53
CA GLN A 431 -4.86 -24.96 -2.21
C GLN A 431 -5.13 -25.30 -0.75
N GLN A 432 -5.86 -24.42 -0.06
CA GLN A 432 -6.35 -24.64 1.30
C GLN A 432 -7.84 -24.95 1.32
N ASN A 433 -8.64 -24.12 0.63
CA ASN A 433 -10.09 -24.27 0.60
C ASN A 433 -10.68 -23.72 -0.71
N ILE A 434 -11.82 -24.27 -1.12
CA ILE A 434 -12.70 -23.72 -2.16
C ILE A 434 -14.11 -23.73 -1.60
N GLU A 435 -14.75 -22.57 -1.54
CA GLU A 435 -16.05 -22.40 -0.96
C GLU A 435 -16.98 -21.62 -1.88
N TYR A 436 -18.18 -22.12 -2.09
CA TYR A 436 -19.24 -21.39 -2.82
C TYR A 436 -19.94 -20.41 -1.90
N VAL A 437 -19.60 -19.14 -2.05
CA VAL A 437 -20.19 -18.02 -1.30
C VAL A 437 -21.64 -17.78 -1.75
N SER A 438 -21.91 -17.90 -3.05
CA SER A 438 -23.25 -17.87 -3.65
C SER A 438 -23.35 -18.87 -4.80
N GLU A 439 -24.48 -18.91 -5.51
CA GLU A 439 -24.68 -19.79 -6.67
C GLU A 439 -23.66 -19.56 -7.79
N THR A 440 -23.15 -18.34 -7.93
CA THR A 440 -22.24 -17.92 -9.00
C THR A 440 -20.87 -17.45 -8.53
N ARG A 441 -20.65 -17.34 -7.21
CA ARG A 441 -19.40 -16.81 -6.65
C ARG A 441 -18.67 -17.83 -5.79
N VAL A 442 -17.37 -17.93 -6.02
CA VAL A 442 -16.48 -18.89 -5.37
C VAL A 442 -15.36 -18.13 -4.66
N MET A 443 -15.12 -18.49 -3.40
CA MET A 443 -13.95 -18.08 -2.64
C MET A 443 -12.89 -19.15 -2.74
N LEU A 444 -11.73 -18.80 -3.27
CA LEU A 444 -10.56 -19.65 -3.37
C LEU A 444 -9.56 -19.21 -2.29
N THR A 445 -9.15 -20.12 -1.41
CA THR A 445 -8.17 -19.85 -0.37
C THR A 445 -6.90 -20.64 -0.67
N TYR A 446 -5.78 -19.93 -0.80
CA TYR A 446 -4.49 -20.49 -1.16
C TYR A 446 -3.36 -19.95 -0.28
N GLU A 447 -2.40 -20.81 0.03
CA GLU A 447 -1.08 -20.34 0.44
C GLU A 447 -0.23 -20.07 -0.81
N LEU A 448 0.39 -18.90 -0.88
CA LEU A 448 1.21 -18.44 -2.00
C LEU A 448 2.50 -17.81 -1.48
N PRO A 449 3.66 -18.05 -2.12
CA PRO A 449 4.86 -17.29 -1.80
C PRO A 449 4.64 -15.81 -2.13
N LEU A 450 4.97 -14.93 -1.18
CA LEU A 450 4.76 -13.48 -1.33
C LEU A 450 5.49 -12.92 -2.56
N ASN A 451 6.70 -13.42 -2.85
CA ASN A 451 7.49 -12.98 -4.01
C ASN A 451 6.82 -13.25 -5.37
N GLU A 452 5.94 -14.24 -5.46
CA GLU A 452 5.19 -14.55 -6.68
C GLU A 452 4.03 -13.58 -6.91
N ILE A 453 3.56 -12.92 -5.85
CA ILE A 453 2.47 -11.93 -5.88
C ILE A 453 3.00 -10.54 -6.26
N VAL A 454 4.17 -10.19 -5.72
CA VAL A 454 4.75 -8.84 -5.80
C VAL A 454 5.04 -8.38 -7.23
N LEU A 455 5.22 -9.26 -8.20
CA LEU A 455 5.65 -8.85 -9.54
C LEU A 455 4.48 -8.62 -10.52
N ASP A 456 3.66 -9.63 -10.78
CA ASP A 456 2.70 -9.59 -11.88
C ASP A 456 1.37 -10.31 -11.60
N PHE A 457 1.19 -10.83 -10.39
CA PHE A 457 0.04 -11.67 -10.07
C PHE A 457 -1.28 -10.92 -10.16
N TYR A 458 -1.34 -9.69 -9.64
CA TYR A 458 -2.57 -8.92 -9.59
C TYR A 458 -3.10 -8.55 -10.98
N ASP A 459 -2.20 -8.16 -11.89
CA ASP A 459 -2.56 -7.85 -13.27
C ASP A 459 -3.00 -9.08 -14.04
N LYS A 460 -2.30 -10.22 -13.85
CA LYS A 460 -2.72 -11.51 -14.41
C LYS A 460 -4.05 -11.96 -13.86
N LEU A 461 -4.30 -11.80 -12.55
CA LEU A 461 -5.58 -12.13 -11.93
C LEU A 461 -6.72 -11.32 -12.54
N LYS A 462 -6.52 -10.00 -12.68
CA LYS A 462 -7.48 -9.12 -13.37
C LYS A 462 -7.72 -9.55 -14.82
N SER A 463 -6.66 -9.85 -15.55
CA SER A 463 -6.75 -10.25 -16.95
C SER A 463 -7.53 -11.56 -17.11
N VAL A 464 -7.18 -12.59 -16.36
CA VAL A 464 -7.83 -13.92 -16.42
C VAL A 464 -9.30 -13.86 -16.00
N SER A 465 -9.62 -12.99 -15.02
CA SER A 465 -11.00 -12.83 -14.51
C SER A 465 -11.78 -11.71 -15.18
N ARG A 466 -11.22 -11.02 -16.18
CA ARG A 466 -11.81 -9.82 -16.80
C ARG A 466 -12.20 -8.73 -15.78
N GLY A 467 -11.43 -8.64 -14.70
CA GLY A 467 -11.67 -7.69 -13.61
C GLY A 467 -12.69 -8.15 -12.55
N TYR A 468 -13.25 -9.36 -12.67
CA TYR A 468 -14.25 -9.88 -11.72
C TYR A 468 -13.67 -10.60 -10.49
N ALA A 469 -12.35 -10.78 -10.41
CA ALA A 469 -11.72 -11.35 -9.24
C ALA A 469 -11.19 -10.26 -8.31
N SER A 470 -11.49 -10.39 -7.03
CA SER A 470 -10.88 -9.61 -5.96
C SER A 470 -9.94 -10.46 -5.12
N LEU A 471 -8.84 -9.85 -4.68
CA LEU A 471 -7.80 -10.49 -3.89
C LEU A 471 -7.67 -9.77 -2.54
N ASP A 472 -7.61 -10.56 -1.49
CA ASP A 472 -7.16 -10.15 -0.17
C ASP A 472 -6.10 -11.13 0.32
N TYR A 473 -5.12 -10.69 1.13
CA TYR A 473 -4.08 -11.56 1.63
C TYR A 473 -3.51 -11.11 2.97
N GLN A 474 -2.98 -12.06 3.71
CA GLN A 474 -2.27 -11.83 4.97
C GLN A 474 -1.05 -12.74 5.07
N LEU A 475 -0.02 -12.32 5.83
CA LEU A 475 1.15 -13.16 6.08
C LEU A 475 0.73 -14.44 6.83
N ALA A 476 1.23 -15.59 6.36
CA ALA A 476 0.88 -16.93 6.88
C ALA A 476 2.11 -17.77 7.30
N GLY A 477 3.28 -17.13 7.42
CA GLY A 477 4.51 -17.81 7.81
C GLY A 477 5.56 -17.87 6.71
N SER A 478 6.31 -18.96 6.63
CA SER A 478 7.38 -19.16 5.64
C SER A 478 7.44 -20.58 5.13
N TRP A 479 7.94 -20.77 3.89
CA TRP A 479 8.28 -22.07 3.33
C TRP A 479 9.78 -22.20 3.12
N ILE A 480 10.30 -23.41 3.31
CA ILE A 480 11.65 -23.76 2.87
C ILE A 480 11.61 -23.95 1.35
N SER A 481 12.42 -23.18 0.64
CA SER A 481 12.41 -23.16 -0.84
C SER A 481 13.80 -23.01 -1.42
N PRO A 482 14.07 -23.65 -2.58
CA PRO A 482 15.37 -23.57 -3.25
C PRO A 482 15.49 -22.24 -4.03
N MET A 483 15.62 -21.13 -3.29
CA MET A 483 15.81 -19.81 -3.88
C MET A 483 17.24 -19.62 -4.36
N VAL A 484 17.42 -18.85 -5.43
CA VAL A 484 18.73 -18.52 -6.01
C VAL A 484 18.80 -17.05 -6.37
N LYS A 485 19.97 -16.46 -6.19
CA LYS A 485 20.28 -15.14 -6.73
C LYS A 485 20.56 -15.25 -8.22
N MET A 486 19.88 -14.46 -9.03
CA MET A 486 20.11 -14.32 -10.45
C MET A 486 20.69 -12.93 -10.74
N ASP A 487 21.91 -12.90 -11.25
CA ASP A 487 22.60 -11.68 -11.64
C ASP A 487 22.39 -11.37 -13.12
N ILE A 488 22.23 -10.10 -13.46
CA ILE A 488 22.17 -9.61 -14.83
C ILE A 488 23.52 -8.96 -15.17
N LEU A 489 24.16 -9.49 -16.21
CA LEU A 489 25.42 -8.97 -16.71
C LEU A 489 25.18 -8.21 -18.01
N ILE A 490 25.69 -6.99 -18.12
CA ILE A 490 25.62 -6.15 -19.31
C ILE A 490 27.03 -5.86 -19.79
N GLY A 491 27.35 -6.30 -21.00
CA GLY A 491 28.69 -6.19 -21.53
C GLY A 491 29.74 -7.10 -20.87
N GLY A 492 29.33 -7.95 -19.94
CA GLY A 492 30.15 -8.84 -19.13
C GLY A 492 30.27 -8.40 -17.67
N ASP A 493 29.83 -7.19 -17.33
CA ASP A 493 29.86 -6.66 -15.96
C ASP A 493 28.51 -6.89 -15.27
N PRO A 494 28.48 -7.36 -14.02
CA PRO A 494 27.24 -7.52 -13.26
C PRO A 494 26.67 -6.15 -12.89
N VAL A 495 25.34 -6.01 -13.01
CA VAL A 495 24.59 -4.83 -12.60
C VAL A 495 23.75 -5.21 -11.38
N ASP A 496 24.24 -4.85 -10.21
CA ASP A 496 23.68 -5.23 -8.90
C ASP A 496 22.21 -4.78 -8.72
N ALA A 497 21.87 -3.60 -9.23
CA ALA A 497 20.52 -3.06 -9.19
C ALA A 497 19.50 -3.86 -10.03
N LEU A 498 19.94 -4.74 -10.92
CA LEU A 498 19.11 -5.64 -11.74
C LEU A 498 19.11 -7.08 -11.22
N SER A 499 19.87 -7.38 -10.16
CA SER A 499 19.89 -8.70 -9.55
C SER A 499 18.58 -8.97 -8.81
N ILE A 500 18.06 -10.20 -8.94
CA ILE A 500 16.82 -10.63 -8.27
C ILE A 500 17.00 -11.99 -7.61
N ILE A 501 16.17 -12.26 -6.60
CA ILE A 501 16.08 -13.57 -5.97
C ILE A 501 14.87 -14.28 -6.53
N VAL A 502 15.05 -15.47 -7.07
CA VAL A 502 14.00 -16.24 -7.75
C VAL A 502 14.04 -17.71 -7.33
N HIS A 503 12.92 -18.40 -7.48
CA HIS A 503 12.90 -19.85 -7.33
C HIS A 503 13.74 -20.50 -8.43
N ARG A 504 14.52 -21.55 -8.07
CA ARG A 504 15.48 -22.20 -8.99
C ARG A 504 14.82 -22.68 -10.28
N ASP A 505 13.63 -23.27 -10.19
CA ASP A 505 12.93 -23.84 -11.34
C ASP A 505 12.42 -22.75 -12.30
N ALA A 506 12.05 -21.58 -11.79
CA ALA A 506 11.59 -20.44 -12.59
C ALA A 506 12.74 -19.56 -13.12
N ALA A 507 13.98 -19.77 -12.67
CA ALA A 507 15.12 -18.89 -12.95
C ALA A 507 15.44 -18.81 -14.45
N TYR A 508 15.35 -19.92 -15.19
CA TYR A 508 15.65 -19.92 -16.63
C TYR A 508 14.64 -19.08 -17.42
N ASP A 509 13.35 -19.31 -17.21
CA ASP A 509 12.29 -18.64 -17.95
C ASP A 509 12.25 -17.14 -17.63
N ARG A 510 12.35 -16.78 -16.34
CA ARG A 510 12.47 -15.37 -15.92
C ARG A 510 13.73 -14.72 -16.47
N GLY A 511 14.88 -15.39 -16.41
CA GLY A 511 16.14 -14.88 -16.93
C GLY A 511 16.09 -14.66 -18.44
N LYS A 512 15.47 -15.58 -19.19
CA LYS A 512 15.28 -15.46 -20.63
C LYS A 512 14.39 -14.27 -20.99
N ALA A 513 13.21 -14.18 -20.39
CA ALA A 513 12.27 -13.09 -20.62
C ALA A 513 12.89 -11.71 -20.27
N LEU A 514 13.61 -11.62 -19.16
CA LEU A 514 14.28 -10.39 -18.74
C LEU A 514 15.37 -9.95 -19.73
N VAL A 515 16.26 -10.85 -20.17
CA VAL A 515 17.33 -10.47 -21.13
C VAL A 515 16.75 -10.12 -22.51
N GLU A 516 15.62 -10.70 -22.91
CA GLU A 516 14.91 -10.36 -24.15
C GLU A 516 14.29 -8.96 -24.04
N LYS A 517 13.60 -8.66 -22.95
CA LYS A 517 13.01 -7.34 -22.71
C LYS A 517 14.08 -6.24 -22.62
N MET A 518 15.18 -6.49 -21.90
CA MET A 518 16.30 -5.56 -21.82
C MET A 518 16.97 -5.32 -23.18
N ARG A 519 17.03 -6.32 -24.06
CA ARG A 519 17.53 -6.14 -25.44
C ARG A 519 16.69 -5.12 -26.23
N GLU A 520 15.42 -5.05 -25.98
CA GLU A 520 14.51 -4.09 -26.64
C GLU A 520 14.74 -2.68 -26.10
N LEU A 521 14.93 -2.54 -24.80
CA LEU A 521 15.03 -1.25 -24.11
C LEU A 521 16.43 -0.62 -24.22
N ILE A 522 17.49 -1.43 -24.18
CA ILE A 522 18.86 -0.91 -24.27
C ILE A 522 19.14 -0.45 -25.70
N PRO A 523 19.47 0.83 -25.91
CA PRO A 523 19.72 1.38 -27.25
C PRO A 523 20.97 0.76 -27.88
N ARG A 524 20.95 0.64 -29.21
CA ARG A 524 22.14 0.18 -29.96
C ARG A 524 23.28 1.15 -29.77
N GLN A 525 24.44 0.61 -29.42
CA GLN A 525 25.66 1.37 -29.22
C GLN A 525 26.67 1.10 -30.34
N MET A 526 27.83 1.78 -30.30
CA MET A 526 28.88 1.63 -31.31
C MET A 526 29.55 0.23 -31.28
N PHE A 527 29.28 -0.55 -30.24
CA PHE A 527 29.75 -1.93 -30.05
C PHE A 527 28.60 -2.87 -29.70
N GLU A 528 28.83 -4.14 -29.81
CA GLU A 528 27.88 -5.18 -29.44
C GLU A 528 27.80 -5.32 -27.92
N VAL A 529 26.59 -5.25 -27.37
CA VAL A 529 26.33 -5.39 -25.93
C VAL A 529 25.67 -6.75 -25.69
N ALA A 530 26.39 -7.63 -24.98
CA ALA A 530 25.83 -8.89 -24.49
C ALA A 530 25.07 -8.64 -23.19
N ILE A 531 23.83 -9.12 -23.11
CA ILE A 531 23.00 -9.12 -21.91
C ILE A 531 22.85 -10.58 -21.49
N GLN A 532 23.18 -10.89 -20.24
CA GLN A 532 23.22 -12.28 -19.76
C GLN A 532 22.57 -12.36 -18.38
N ALA A 533 21.77 -13.40 -18.16
CA ALA A 533 21.32 -13.79 -16.84
C ALA A 533 22.18 -14.94 -16.34
N ALA A 534 22.66 -14.88 -15.12
CA ALA A 534 23.55 -15.86 -14.54
C ALA A 534 23.19 -16.21 -13.09
N ILE A 535 23.43 -17.46 -12.70
CA ILE A 535 23.37 -17.94 -11.31
C ILE A 535 24.79 -18.31 -10.90
N GLY A 536 25.39 -17.50 -10.01
CA GLY A 536 26.82 -17.59 -9.72
C GLY A 536 27.66 -17.42 -10.99
N SER A 537 28.50 -18.39 -11.33
CA SER A 537 29.34 -18.36 -12.54
C SER A 537 28.63 -18.87 -13.81
N LYS A 538 27.44 -19.48 -13.68
CA LYS A 538 26.75 -20.14 -14.80
C LYS A 538 25.78 -19.18 -15.47
N VAL A 539 26.04 -18.85 -16.75
CA VAL A 539 25.09 -18.11 -17.59
C VAL A 539 23.96 -19.05 -17.99
N ILE A 540 22.70 -18.67 -17.66
CA ILE A 540 21.48 -19.44 -17.95
C ILE A 540 20.73 -18.91 -19.16
N ALA A 541 20.77 -17.59 -19.42
CA ALA A 541 20.15 -16.99 -20.60
C ALA A 541 21.04 -15.87 -21.15
N ARG A 542 20.94 -15.63 -22.47
CA ARG A 542 21.74 -14.60 -23.15
C ARG A 542 20.96 -14.00 -24.30
N SER A 543 21.03 -12.67 -24.42
CA SER A 543 20.60 -11.90 -25.58
C SER A 543 21.68 -10.90 -25.97
N THR A 544 21.58 -10.29 -27.16
CA THR A 544 22.64 -9.40 -27.66
C THR A 544 22.03 -8.22 -28.40
N VAL A 545 22.38 -7.00 -27.97
CA VAL A 545 22.09 -5.76 -28.69
C VAL A 545 23.17 -5.57 -29.75
N THR A 546 22.76 -5.59 -31.03
CA THR A 546 23.72 -5.45 -32.15
C THR A 546 24.26 -4.02 -32.24
N ALA A 547 25.55 -3.89 -32.54
CA ALA A 547 26.16 -2.57 -32.72
C ALA A 547 25.55 -1.77 -33.87
N ILE A 548 25.55 -0.44 -33.74
CA ILE A 548 25.22 0.47 -34.86
C ILE A 548 26.16 0.17 -36.02
N ARG A 549 25.62 -0.19 -37.17
CA ARG A 549 26.41 -0.45 -38.39
C ARG A 549 26.52 0.84 -39.19
N LYS A 550 27.70 1.45 -39.20
CA LYS A 550 28.03 2.42 -40.23
C LYS A 550 28.34 1.64 -41.53
N ASN A 551 27.64 1.93 -42.61
CA ASN A 551 27.91 1.25 -43.88
C ASN A 551 29.23 1.77 -44.47
N VAL A 552 30.35 1.18 -44.01
CA VAL A 552 31.69 1.54 -44.46
C VAL A 552 32.00 1.13 -45.88
N ILE A 553 31.09 0.29 -46.50
CA ILE A 553 31.21 -0.25 -47.83
C ILE A 553 30.42 0.58 -48.87
N ALA A 554 29.53 1.50 -48.41
CA ALA A 554 28.65 2.28 -49.29
C ALA A 554 29.40 3.11 -50.36
N LYS A 555 30.65 3.46 -50.10
CA LYS A 555 31.53 4.22 -51.04
C LYS A 555 32.46 3.29 -51.86
N CYS A 556 32.37 1.98 -51.75
CA CYS A 556 33.18 1.05 -52.52
C CYS A 556 32.45 0.67 -53.79
N TYR A 557 32.59 1.48 -54.86
CA TYR A 557 32.18 1.17 -56.20
C TYR A 557 33.19 0.17 -56.81
N GLY A 558 32.74 -1.01 -57.24
CA GLY A 558 33.56 -2.03 -57.91
C GLY A 558 33.84 -3.29 -57.05
N GLY A 559 34.20 -4.38 -57.72
CA GLY A 559 34.31 -5.73 -57.14
C GLY A 559 35.52 -6.05 -56.30
N ASP A 560 36.23 -5.07 -55.72
CA ASP A 560 37.41 -5.31 -54.86
C ASP A 560 37.00 -5.91 -53.50
N ILE A 561 36.96 -7.22 -53.44
CA ILE A 561 36.59 -8.04 -52.29
C ILE A 561 37.63 -7.85 -51.16
N SER A 562 38.92 -7.69 -51.51
CA SER A 562 40.00 -7.52 -50.53
C SER A 562 39.88 -6.23 -49.76
N ARG A 563 39.55 -5.13 -50.43
CA ARG A 563 39.35 -3.81 -49.80
C ARG A 563 38.08 -3.78 -48.92
N LYS A 564 37.00 -4.42 -49.35
CA LYS A 564 35.76 -4.59 -48.56
C LYS A 564 36.07 -5.34 -47.27
N ARG A 565 36.80 -6.44 -47.34
CA ARG A 565 37.18 -7.27 -46.21
C ARG A 565 38.07 -6.48 -45.20
N LYS A 566 39.11 -5.77 -45.66
CA LYS A 566 39.96 -4.92 -44.82
C LYS A 566 39.17 -3.81 -44.11
N LEU A 567 38.19 -3.19 -44.77
CA LEU A 567 37.34 -2.16 -44.12
C LEU A 567 36.44 -2.75 -43.04
N LEU A 568 35.87 -3.92 -43.26
CA LEU A 568 35.06 -4.64 -42.28
C LEU A 568 35.92 -5.11 -41.10
N ASP A 569 37.13 -5.58 -41.33
CA ASP A 569 38.07 -6.00 -40.27
C ASP A 569 38.52 -4.82 -39.42
N LYS A 570 38.84 -3.65 -40.04
CA LYS A 570 39.12 -2.40 -39.31
C LYS A 570 37.90 -1.91 -38.49
N GLN A 571 36.69 -2.04 -39.03
CA GLN A 571 35.48 -1.69 -38.30
C GLN A 571 35.28 -2.61 -37.08
N LYS A 572 35.53 -3.92 -37.26
CA LYS A 572 35.42 -4.91 -36.19
C LYS A 572 36.45 -4.66 -35.09
N GLU A 573 37.68 -4.32 -35.48
CA GLU A 573 38.76 -3.99 -34.53
C GLU A 573 38.50 -2.68 -33.78
N GLY A 574 38.01 -1.63 -34.47
CA GLY A 574 37.56 -0.38 -33.86
C GLY A 574 36.47 -0.59 -32.84
N LYS A 575 35.46 -1.40 -33.15
CA LYS A 575 34.39 -1.77 -32.22
C LYS A 575 34.88 -2.51 -30.97
N LYS A 576 35.88 -3.42 -31.13
CA LYS A 576 36.49 -4.11 -29.98
C LYS A 576 37.25 -3.13 -29.06
N ARG A 577 37.92 -2.11 -29.64
CA ARG A 577 38.58 -1.07 -28.83
C ARG A 577 37.58 -0.20 -28.09
N MET A 578 36.50 0.23 -28.75
CA MET A 578 35.40 1.01 -28.11
C MET A 578 34.75 0.25 -26.97
N LYS A 579 34.51 -1.08 -27.10
CA LYS A 579 33.99 -1.92 -26.03
C LYS A 579 34.88 -1.95 -24.79
N ARG A 580 36.22 -1.82 -24.93
CA ARG A 580 37.16 -1.79 -23.81
C ARG A 580 37.21 -0.47 -23.06
N ILE A 581 36.72 0.61 -23.67
CA ILE A 581 36.83 1.99 -23.15
C ILE A 581 35.47 2.54 -22.77
N GLY A 582 34.40 2.09 -23.42
CA GLY A 582 33.04 2.62 -23.23
C GLY A 582 32.26 1.87 -22.17
N LYS A 583 31.62 2.60 -21.26
CA LYS A 583 30.51 2.08 -20.43
C LYS A 583 29.24 1.96 -21.27
N VAL A 584 28.38 1.00 -20.93
CA VAL A 584 27.08 0.82 -21.57
C VAL A 584 26.09 1.78 -20.90
N ASP A 585 25.42 2.62 -21.69
CA ASP A 585 24.33 3.44 -21.19
C ASP A 585 23.09 2.57 -21.00
N ILE A 586 22.59 2.48 -19.77
CA ILE A 586 21.40 1.73 -19.39
C ILE A 586 20.29 2.75 -19.11
N PRO A 587 19.21 2.79 -19.90
CA PRO A 587 18.12 3.71 -19.67
C PRO A 587 17.34 3.32 -18.40
N GLN A 588 16.64 4.29 -17.81
CA GLN A 588 15.85 4.10 -16.60
C GLN A 588 14.78 3.01 -16.78
N GLU A 589 14.16 2.93 -17.94
CA GLU A 589 13.15 1.94 -18.28
C GLU A 589 13.67 0.50 -18.22
N ALA A 590 14.98 0.29 -18.37
CA ALA A 590 15.57 -1.04 -18.25
C ALA A 590 15.55 -1.56 -16.80
N PHE A 591 15.63 -0.70 -15.80
CA PHE A 591 15.50 -1.07 -14.38
C PHE A 591 14.04 -1.44 -14.05
N LEU A 592 13.08 -0.75 -14.66
CA LEU A 592 11.65 -1.05 -14.54
C LEU A 592 11.23 -2.29 -15.34
N ALA A 593 12.05 -2.72 -16.32
CA ALA A 593 11.76 -3.91 -17.12
C ALA A 593 11.65 -5.19 -16.28
N VAL A 594 12.34 -5.24 -15.14
CA VAL A 594 12.26 -6.38 -14.20
C VAL A 594 10.84 -6.54 -13.64
N LEU A 595 10.09 -5.43 -13.50
CA LEU A 595 8.70 -5.40 -13.03
C LEU A 595 7.71 -5.91 -14.09
N LYS A 596 8.02 -5.70 -15.38
CA LYS A 596 7.13 -5.95 -16.52
C LYS A 596 7.43 -7.24 -17.27
N VAL A 597 8.25 -8.13 -16.73
CA VAL A 597 8.54 -9.44 -17.30
C VAL A 597 7.33 -10.35 -17.14
N GLY A 598 6.54 -10.50 -18.20
CA GLY A 598 5.34 -11.35 -18.22
C GLY A 598 4.07 -10.67 -18.75
N GLU A 599 4.18 -9.43 -19.24
CA GLU A 599 3.09 -8.69 -19.90
C GLU A 599 3.07 -9.01 -21.42
N GLU A 600 2.93 -10.28 -21.85
CA GLU A 600 2.54 -10.65 -23.22
C GLU A 600 1.28 -11.52 -23.21
#